data_4fd4034ad1ac49eec65d26d77266b18e
#
_entry.id   4fd4034ad1ac49eec65d26d77266b18e
#
_cell.length_a   1.000
_cell.length_b   1.000
_cell.length_c   1.000
_cell.angle_alpha   90.00
_cell.angle_beta   90.00
_cell.angle_gamma   90.00
#
_symmetry.space_group_name_H-M   'P 1'
#
loop_
_entity.id
_entity.type
_entity.pdbx_description
1 polymer ?
#
loop_
_entity_poly.entity_id
_entity_poly.type
_entity_poly.pdbx_seq_one_letter_code
_entity_poly.pdbx_strand_id
1 'polypeptide(L)'
;KRILNAYNFFDRQLKETILIKNIRHNNSGAGDINYLDALKAFRDQILKCKVIYVTVKSLDDAYTIFEVLNSKGKDLAPVDMIKNSLFSILTEDEPLDYAVEKWKEIKKNLKNCVDLDINIFYRHFWLSKYSLSTTRKLVYNFNKTIPRTIEGYTEFINSLEKEAKQYALIAAPKKEDWTQPENLFVYTCLESL
;
A
#
# COMPACT_ATOMS: atom_id res chain seq x y z
N LYS A 1 -3.51 -18.68 -4.08
CA LYS A 1 -3.06 -18.10 -5.38
C LYS A 1 -1.65 -17.50 -5.28
N ARG A 2 -1.35 -16.64 -4.28
CA ARG A 2 -0.01 -16.02 -4.11
C ARG A 2 1.10 -17.03 -3.79
N ILE A 3 0.83 -17.98 -2.86
CA ILE A 3 1.79 -19.03 -2.47
C ILE A 3 2.12 -19.93 -3.66
N LEU A 4 1.12 -20.34 -4.44
CA LEU A 4 1.33 -21.12 -5.65
C LEU A 4 2.18 -20.38 -6.70
N ASN A 5 1.94 -19.08 -6.87
CA ASN A 5 2.75 -18.27 -7.78
C ASN A 5 4.21 -18.17 -7.32
N ALA A 6 4.45 -18.01 -6.01
CA ALA A 6 5.79 -18.01 -5.44
C ALA A 6 6.47 -19.38 -5.63
N TYR A 7 5.76 -20.48 -5.35
CA TYR A 7 6.26 -21.83 -5.60
C TYR A 7 6.66 -22.01 -7.07
N ASN A 8 5.76 -21.70 -8.00
CA ASN A 8 6.04 -21.85 -9.44
C ASN A 8 7.21 -20.94 -9.89
N PHE A 9 7.36 -19.76 -9.28
CA PHE A 9 8.50 -18.90 -9.55
C PHE A 9 9.81 -19.56 -9.12
N PHE A 10 9.92 -20.07 -7.90
CA PHE A 10 11.13 -20.72 -7.40
C PHE A 10 11.42 -22.03 -8.13
N ASP A 11 10.41 -22.85 -8.38
CA ASP A 11 10.56 -24.07 -9.16
C ASP A 11 11.19 -23.78 -10.53
N ARG A 12 10.71 -22.75 -11.22
CA ARG A 12 11.28 -22.32 -12.50
C ARG A 12 12.71 -21.80 -12.37
N GLN A 13 13.00 -20.98 -11.33
CA GLN A 13 14.34 -20.40 -11.13
C GLN A 13 15.40 -21.46 -10.78
N LEU A 14 15.00 -22.55 -10.15
CA LEU A 14 15.87 -23.65 -9.76
C LEU A 14 16.10 -24.68 -10.86
N LYS A 15 15.45 -24.58 -12.02
CA LYS A 15 15.75 -25.46 -13.16
C LYS A 15 17.18 -25.27 -13.63
N GLU A 16 17.86 -26.37 -13.97
CA GLU A 16 19.27 -26.41 -14.31
C GLU A 16 19.68 -25.32 -15.29
N THR A 17 18.97 -25.22 -16.42
CA THR A 17 19.26 -24.25 -17.49
C THR A 17 19.19 -22.79 -17.00
N ILE A 18 18.26 -22.48 -16.11
CA ILE A 18 18.05 -21.13 -15.61
C ILE A 18 19.02 -20.83 -14.46
N LEU A 19 19.18 -21.75 -13.51
CA LEU A 19 20.08 -21.59 -12.38
C LEU A 19 21.52 -21.39 -12.83
N ILE A 20 22.04 -22.25 -13.69
CA ILE A 20 23.40 -22.16 -14.21
C ILE A 20 23.59 -20.87 -15.03
N LYS A 21 22.61 -20.51 -15.86
CA LYS A 21 22.65 -19.25 -16.62
C LYS A 21 22.75 -18.03 -15.69
N ASN A 22 21.95 -17.98 -14.63
CA ASN A 22 21.94 -16.87 -13.67
C ASN A 22 23.25 -16.78 -12.89
N ILE A 23 23.84 -17.92 -12.49
CA ILE A 23 25.13 -17.94 -11.80
C ILE A 23 26.24 -17.44 -12.72
N ARG A 24 26.29 -17.89 -13.96
CA ARG A 24 27.30 -17.44 -14.95
C ARG A 24 27.17 -15.97 -15.28
N HIS A 25 25.94 -15.47 -15.38
CA HIS A 25 25.70 -14.05 -15.65
C HIS A 25 26.20 -13.13 -14.50
N ASN A 26 26.06 -13.57 -13.26
CA ASN A 26 26.45 -12.80 -12.09
C ASN A 26 27.93 -12.99 -11.67
N ASN A 27 28.60 -14.01 -12.22
CA ASN A 27 30.00 -14.33 -11.92
C ASN A 27 30.78 -14.59 -13.23
N SER A 28 31.32 -13.52 -13.78
CA SER A 28 32.04 -13.54 -15.08
C SER A 28 33.29 -14.45 -15.13
N GLY A 29 33.66 -15.14 -14.04
CA GLY A 29 34.80 -16.04 -13.92
C GLY A 29 34.41 -17.45 -13.48
N ALA A 30 33.13 -17.77 -13.43
CA ALA A 30 32.68 -19.11 -13.02
C ALA A 30 33.01 -20.14 -14.13
N GLY A 31 33.91 -21.08 -13.82
CA GLY A 31 34.19 -22.24 -14.65
C GLY A 31 32.99 -23.17 -14.82
N ASP A 32 33.27 -24.43 -15.15
CA ASP A 32 32.18 -25.42 -15.30
C ASP A 32 31.47 -25.66 -13.97
N ILE A 33 30.18 -25.28 -13.92
CA ILE A 33 29.34 -25.36 -12.72
C ILE A 33 28.49 -26.61 -12.82
N ASN A 34 28.70 -27.55 -11.89
CA ASN A 34 27.82 -28.69 -11.73
C ASN A 34 26.49 -28.28 -11.12
N TYR A 35 25.38 -28.71 -11.72
CA TYR A 35 24.04 -28.36 -11.27
C TYR A 35 23.76 -28.76 -9.81
N LEU A 36 24.18 -29.98 -9.41
CA LEU A 36 23.98 -30.48 -8.06
C LEU A 36 24.72 -29.61 -7.02
N ASP A 37 25.94 -29.20 -7.36
CA ASP A 37 26.73 -28.34 -6.46
C ASP A 37 26.15 -26.91 -6.38
N ALA A 38 25.59 -26.41 -7.47
CA ALA A 38 24.85 -25.15 -7.49
C ALA A 38 23.61 -25.21 -6.57
N LEU A 39 22.85 -26.29 -6.62
CA LEU A 39 21.70 -26.50 -5.72
C LEU A 39 22.12 -26.61 -4.25
N LYS A 40 23.20 -27.34 -3.95
CA LYS A 40 23.74 -27.43 -2.59
C LYS A 40 24.18 -26.07 -2.06
N ALA A 41 24.89 -25.30 -2.89
CA ALA A 41 25.33 -23.95 -2.52
C ALA A 41 24.12 -23.02 -2.27
N PHE A 42 23.07 -23.10 -3.08
CA PHE A 42 21.84 -22.35 -2.88
C PHE A 42 21.14 -22.74 -1.57
N ARG A 43 20.98 -24.04 -1.31
CA ARG A 43 20.48 -24.55 -0.03
C ARG A 43 21.28 -24.01 1.15
N ASP A 44 22.60 -24.10 1.06
CA ASP A 44 23.50 -23.71 2.16
C ASP A 44 23.44 -22.18 2.42
N GLN A 45 23.22 -21.39 1.38
CA GLN A 45 22.96 -19.95 1.56
C GLN A 45 21.63 -19.68 2.26
N ILE A 46 20.57 -20.41 1.93
CA ILE A 46 19.28 -20.28 2.64
C ILE A 46 19.46 -20.67 4.11
N LEU A 47 20.15 -21.76 4.40
CA LEU A 47 20.38 -22.23 5.78
C LEU A 47 21.28 -21.26 6.60
N LYS A 48 22.10 -20.46 5.93
CA LYS A 48 22.92 -19.41 6.55
C LYS A 48 22.14 -18.10 6.79
N CYS A 49 20.94 -17.95 6.22
CA CYS A 49 20.14 -16.76 6.43
C CYS A 49 19.82 -16.60 7.93
N LYS A 50 20.09 -15.41 8.46
CA LYS A 50 19.71 -15.05 9.81
C LYS A 50 18.28 -14.54 9.80
N VAL A 51 17.43 -15.12 10.61
CA VAL A 51 16.04 -14.68 10.79
C VAL A 51 15.93 -14.06 12.17
N ILE A 52 15.36 -12.86 12.23
CA ILE A 52 15.02 -12.23 13.50
C ILE A 52 13.55 -12.54 13.76
N TYR A 53 13.30 -13.26 14.84
CA TYR A 53 11.95 -13.53 15.33
C TYR A 53 11.64 -12.60 16.50
N VAL A 54 10.60 -11.78 16.36
CA VAL A 54 10.20 -10.83 17.41
C VAL A 54 8.81 -11.20 17.88
N THR A 55 8.68 -11.48 19.17
CA THR A 55 7.39 -11.69 19.82
C THR A 55 7.00 -10.42 20.56
N VAL A 56 5.81 -9.94 20.33
CA VAL A 56 5.25 -8.75 20.98
C VAL A 56 4.00 -9.12 21.75
N LYS A 57 3.72 -8.37 22.83
CA LYS A 57 2.56 -8.64 23.71
C LYS A 57 1.28 -8.00 23.22
N SER A 58 1.38 -6.99 22.35
CA SER A 58 0.23 -6.27 21.80
C SER A 58 0.37 -6.07 20.30
N LEU A 59 -0.76 -5.89 19.61
CA LEU A 59 -0.80 -5.50 18.21
C LEU A 59 -0.15 -4.13 17.99
N ASP A 60 -0.31 -3.21 18.94
CA ASP A 60 0.30 -1.88 18.90
C ASP A 60 1.82 -1.93 18.86
N ASP A 61 2.44 -2.78 19.69
CA ASP A 61 3.89 -2.98 19.64
C ASP A 61 4.32 -3.59 18.30
N ALA A 62 3.52 -4.54 17.77
CA ALA A 62 3.78 -5.13 16.46
C ALA A 62 3.77 -4.08 15.35
N TYR A 63 2.79 -3.18 15.34
CA TYR A 63 2.71 -2.08 14.37
C TYR A 63 3.86 -1.10 14.52
N THR A 64 4.18 -0.71 15.75
CA THR A 64 5.31 0.20 16.04
C THR A 64 6.63 -0.36 15.53
N ILE A 65 6.90 -1.64 15.83
CA ILE A 65 8.12 -2.32 15.35
C ILE A 65 8.12 -2.44 13.83
N PHE A 66 6.97 -2.79 13.23
CA PHE A 66 6.83 -2.86 11.78
C PHE A 66 7.12 -1.51 11.11
N GLU A 67 6.59 -0.41 11.63
CA GLU A 67 6.85 0.94 11.15
C GLU A 67 8.33 1.31 11.25
N VAL A 68 8.95 1.06 12.41
CA VAL A 68 10.38 1.36 12.65
C VAL A 68 11.30 0.55 11.73
N LEU A 69 11.01 -0.75 11.54
CA LEU A 69 11.82 -1.61 10.67
C LEU A 69 11.68 -1.22 9.20
N ASN A 70 10.48 -0.87 8.77
CA ASN A 70 10.23 -0.46 7.37
C ASN A 70 10.74 0.96 7.07
N SER A 71 10.83 1.85 8.07
CA SER A 71 11.37 3.21 7.88
C SER A 71 12.86 3.25 7.52
N LYS A 72 13.59 2.16 7.77
CA LYS A 72 15.02 2.05 7.42
C LYS A 72 15.29 1.56 5.99
N GLY A 73 14.24 1.16 5.25
CA GLY A 73 14.33 0.74 3.86
C GLY A 73 13.84 1.82 2.89
N LYS A 74 12.81 1.51 2.12
CA LYS A 74 12.07 2.48 1.33
C LYS A 74 11.07 3.15 2.26
N ASP A 75 11.08 4.49 2.34
CA ASP A 75 10.11 5.22 3.15
C ASP A 75 8.69 4.74 2.82
N LEU A 76 7.97 4.25 3.85
CA LEU A 76 6.56 3.93 3.70
C LEU A 76 5.80 5.19 3.33
N ALA A 77 4.94 5.08 2.34
CA ALA A 77 4.07 6.19 2.00
C ALA A 77 3.18 6.53 3.21
N PRO A 78 2.99 7.81 3.53
CA PRO A 78 2.16 8.22 4.67
C PRO A 78 0.78 7.56 4.69
N VAL A 79 0.21 7.31 3.52
CA VAL A 79 -1.09 6.63 3.37
C VAL A 79 -1.03 5.17 3.81
N ASP A 80 0.07 4.46 3.59
CA ASP A 80 0.21 3.08 4.04
C ASP A 80 0.32 3.00 5.57
N MET A 81 1.00 3.97 6.21
CA MET A 81 1.08 4.06 7.66
C MET A 81 -0.29 4.33 8.28
N ILE A 82 -1.05 5.28 7.72
CA ILE A 82 -2.39 5.61 8.18
C ILE A 82 -3.35 4.44 7.96
N LYS A 83 -3.28 3.77 6.81
CA LYS A 83 -4.03 2.55 6.54
C LYS A 83 -3.76 1.46 7.59
N ASN A 84 -2.49 1.23 7.92
CA ASN A 84 -2.13 0.24 8.94
C ASN A 84 -2.70 0.63 10.31
N SER A 85 -2.63 1.91 10.67
CA SER A 85 -3.23 2.44 11.90
C SER A 85 -4.76 2.23 11.94
N LEU A 86 -5.47 2.52 10.86
CA LEU A 86 -6.91 2.28 10.74
C LEU A 86 -7.24 0.79 10.90
N PHE A 87 -6.50 -0.08 10.20
CA PHE A 87 -6.74 -1.52 10.23
C PHE A 87 -6.43 -2.14 11.59
N SER A 88 -5.49 -1.57 12.37
CA SER A 88 -5.15 -2.09 13.69
C SER A 88 -6.30 -2.01 14.69
N ILE A 89 -7.19 -1.03 14.55
CA ILE A 89 -8.33 -0.81 15.46
C ILE A 89 -9.62 -1.33 14.88
N LEU A 90 -9.86 -1.12 13.57
CA LEU A 90 -11.10 -1.52 12.93
C LEU A 90 -11.22 -3.04 12.64
N THR A 91 -10.21 -3.83 13.02
CA THR A 91 -10.23 -5.30 12.92
C THR A 91 -10.68 -5.99 14.20
N GLU A 92 -10.84 -5.27 15.31
CA GLU A 92 -11.21 -5.87 16.60
C GLU A 92 -12.72 -6.16 16.74
N ASP A 93 -13.56 -5.45 15.96
CA ASP A 93 -14.99 -5.69 15.89
C ASP A 93 -15.41 -6.19 14.51
N GLU A 94 -16.16 -7.29 14.47
CA GLU A 94 -16.71 -7.84 13.23
C GLU A 94 -17.59 -6.82 12.47
N PRO A 95 -17.50 -6.82 11.15
CA PRO A 95 -16.75 -7.78 10.33
C PRO A 95 -15.36 -7.27 9.96
N LEU A 96 -14.38 -8.14 10.07
CA LEU A 96 -12.97 -7.98 9.68
C LEU A 96 -12.78 -7.34 8.29
N ASP A 97 -13.83 -7.37 7.48
CA ASP A 97 -13.85 -6.89 6.10
C ASP A 97 -14.21 -5.41 5.96
N TYR A 98 -14.79 -4.76 7.00
CA TYR A 98 -15.29 -3.38 6.85
C TYR A 98 -14.23 -2.38 6.40
N ALA A 99 -13.13 -2.26 7.14
CA ALA A 99 -12.05 -1.34 6.80
C ALA A 99 -11.39 -1.72 5.46
N VAL A 100 -11.25 -3.04 5.22
CA VAL A 100 -10.71 -3.58 3.97
C VAL A 100 -11.61 -3.27 2.79
N GLU A 101 -12.92 -3.42 2.94
CA GLU A 101 -13.90 -3.11 1.89
C GLU A 101 -13.94 -1.61 1.59
N LYS A 102 -14.00 -0.77 2.62
CA LYS A 102 -13.92 0.69 2.46
C LYS A 102 -12.65 1.11 1.74
N TRP A 103 -11.51 0.52 2.09
CA TRP A 103 -10.25 0.80 1.43
C TRP A 103 -10.21 0.34 -0.04
N LYS A 104 -10.84 -0.79 -0.34
CA LYS A 104 -11.00 -1.27 -1.73
C LYS A 104 -11.86 -0.30 -2.56
N GLU A 105 -12.97 0.19 -1.98
CA GLU A 105 -13.85 1.15 -2.67
C GLU A 105 -13.14 2.50 -2.88
N ILE A 106 -12.38 3.01 -1.91
CA ILE A 106 -11.54 4.20 -2.08
C ILE A 106 -10.60 4.01 -3.27
N LYS A 107 -9.87 2.90 -3.32
CA LYS A 107 -8.95 2.60 -4.42
C LYS A 107 -9.67 2.44 -5.76
N LYS A 108 -10.84 1.83 -5.77
CA LYS A 108 -11.64 1.63 -6.98
C LYS A 108 -12.12 2.97 -7.53
N ASN A 109 -12.61 3.86 -6.67
CA ASN A 109 -13.03 5.20 -7.07
C ASN A 109 -11.87 6.00 -7.67
N LEU A 110 -10.69 5.95 -7.04
CA LEU A 110 -9.51 6.67 -7.52
C LEU A 110 -8.88 6.03 -8.77
N LYS A 111 -9.01 4.73 -9.00
CA LYS A 111 -8.47 4.04 -10.18
C LYS A 111 -9.09 4.50 -11.49
N ASN A 112 -10.30 5.04 -11.45
CA ASN A 112 -10.98 5.59 -12.61
C ASN A 112 -10.39 6.94 -13.06
N CYS A 113 -9.56 7.56 -12.21
CA CYS A 113 -8.81 8.76 -12.53
C CYS A 113 -7.44 8.35 -13.08
N VAL A 114 -7.11 8.75 -14.29
CA VAL A 114 -5.83 8.42 -14.94
C VAL A 114 -4.68 8.95 -14.07
N ASP A 115 -3.75 8.06 -13.70
CA ASP A 115 -2.50 8.36 -12.98
C ASP A 115 -2.61 9.01 -11.58
N LEU A 116 -3.72 8.83 -10.88
CA LEU A 116 -3.91 9.45 -9.58
C LEU A 116 -3.32 8.62 -8.45
N ASP A 117 -2.20 9.09 -7.89
CA ASP A 117 -1.61 8.49 -6.68
C ASP A 117 -2.52 8.74 -5.45
N ILE A 118 -2.85 7.68 -4.73
CA ILE A 118 -3.61 7.74 -3.49
C ILE A 118 -2.97 8.68 -2.44
N ASN A 119 -1.65 8.87 -2.47
CA ASN A 119 -0.95 9.81 -1.59
C ASN A 119 -1.28 11.27 -1.92
N ILE A 120 -1.46 11.59 -3.21
CA ILE A 120 -1.88 12.92 -3.67
C ILE A 120 -3.31 13.19 -3.21
N PHE A 121 -4.22 12.23 -3.48
CA PHE A 121 -5.60 12.32 -3.00
C PHE A 121 -5.66 12.53 -1.48
N TYR A 122 -4.97 11.68 -0.71
CA TYR A 122 -4.98 11.78 0.75
C TYR A 122 -4.48 13.14 1.25
N ARG A 123 -3.42 13.67 0.63
CA ARG A 123 -2.92 15.00 0.96
C ARG A 123 -3.97 16.08 0.70
N HIS A 124 -4.63 16.04 -0.45
CA HIS A 124 -5.67 17.01 -0.80
C HIS A 124 -6.89 16.89 0.12
N PHE A 125 -7.31 15.66 0.42
CA PHE A 125 -8.34 15.38 1.42
C PHE A 125 -8.00 15.99 2.77
N TRP A 126 -6.78 15.77 3.26
CA TRP A 126 -6.34 16.30 4.53
C TRP A 126 -6.38 17.85 4.55
N LEU A 127 -5.86 18.47 3.51
CA LEU A 127 -5.83 19.93 3.37
C LEU A 127 -7.23 20.54 3.31
N SER A 128 -8.18 19.86 2.68
CA SER A 128 -9.57 20.36 2.54
C SER A 128 -10.38 20.25 3.83
N LYS A 129 -10.11 19.25 4.67
CA LYS A 129 -10.93 18.93 5.84
C LYS A 129 -10.35 19.40 7.18
N TYR A 130 -9.04 19.44 7.28
CA TYR A 130 -8.39 19.64 8.59
C TYR A 130 -7.47 20.86 8.60
N SER A 131 -6.24 20.71 8.13
CA SER A 131 -5.26 21.80 8.24
C SER A 131 -4.15 21.69 7.22
N LEU A 132 -3.43 22.79 7.03
CA LEU A 132 -2.23 22.79 6.20
C LEU A 132 -1.20 21.80 6.77
N SER A 133 -0.75 20.88 5.94
CA SER A 133 0.21 19.85 6.30
C SER A 133 1.18 19.56 5.18
N THR A 134 2.44 19.37 5.52
CA THR A 134 3.42 18.79 4.60
C THR A 134 3.26 17.27 4.59
N THR A 135 3.67 16.61 3.51
CA THR A 135 3.63 15.14 3.38
C THR A 135 4.30 14.43 4.57
N ARG A 136 5.43 14.97 5.06
CA ARG A 136 6.15 14.43 6.22
C ARG A 136 5.39 14.52 7.54
N LYS A 137 4.50 15.49 7.68
CA LYS A 137 3.71 15.71 8.90
C LYS A 137 2.32 15.08 8.87
N LEU A 138 1.91 14.49 7.74
CA LEU A 138 0.56 13.93 7.58
C LEU A 138 0.25 12.87 8.63
N VAL A 139 1.15 11.91 8.85
CA VAL A 139 0.96 10.84 9.85
C VAL A 139 0.92 11.40 11.27
N TYR A 140 1.82 12.31 11.59
CA TYR A 140 1.81 12.98 12.90
C TYR A 140 0.51 13.75 13.14
N ASN A 141 0.05 14.50 12.14
CA ASN A 141 -1.19 15.28 12.24
C ASN A 141 -2.41 14.37 12.33
N PHE A 142 -2.44 13.25 11.58
CA PHE A 142 -3.47 12.23 11.68
C PHE A 142 -3.57 11.70 13.13
N ASN A 143 -2.46 11.23 13.69
CA ASN A 143 -2.43 10.67 15.04
C ASN A 143 -2.80 11.71 16.13
N LYS A 144 -2.55 12.98 15.87
CA LYS A 144 -2.92 14.07 16.79
C LYS A 144 -4.40 14.48 16.70
N THR A 145 -4.97 14.41 15.50
CA THR A 145 -6.29 15.01 15.20
C THR A 145 -7.41 13.97 15.27
N ILE A 146 -7.15 12.75 14.81
CA ILE A 146 -8.17 11.69 14.73
C ILE A 146 -8.09 10.85 16.01
N PRO A 147 -9.17 10.74 16.79
CA PRO A 147 -9.20 9.90 17.99
C PRO A 147 -8.91 8.44 17.62
N ARG A 148 -8.03 7.81 18.37
CA ARG A 148 -7.66 6.40 18.17
C ARG A 148 -8.70 5.48 18.82
N THR A 149 -9.94 5.59 18.35
CA THR A 149 -11.09 4.79 18.77
C THR A 149 -11.78 4.20 17.55
N ILE A 150 -12.63 3.19 17.76
CA ILE A 150 -13.42 2.57 16.69
C ILE A 150 -14.28 3.63 16.00
N GLU A 151 -14.97 4.47 16.78
CA GLU A 151 -15.82 5.54 16.25
C GLU A 151 -15.02 6.55 15.43
N GLY A 152 -13.92 7.09 15.98
CA GLY A 152 -13.09 8.09 15.30
C GLY A 152 -12.51 7.57 13.99
N TYR A 153 -12.06 6.31 13.97
CA TYR A 153 -11.51 5.70 12.76
C TYR A 153 -12.60 5.30 11.76
N THR A 154 -13.78 4.91 12.23
CA THR A 154 -14.95 4.64 11.37
C THR A 154 -15.44 5.92 10.68
N GLU A 155 -15.57 7.01 11.41
CA GLU A 155 -15.94 8.32 10.84
C GLU A 155 -14.91 8.79 9.83
N PHE A 156 -13.62 8.64 10.16
CA PHE A 156 -12.54 9.04 9.27
C PHE A 156 -12.54 8.25 7.96
N ILE A 157 -12.61 6.90 7.99
CA ILE A 157 -12.59 6.08 6.77
C ILE A 157 -13.83 6.28 5.91
N ASN A 158 -15.01 6.51 6.53
CA ASN A 158 -16.24 6.86 5.82
C ASN A 158 -16.14 8.22 5.13
N SER A 159 -15.57 9.22 5.81
CA SER A 159 -15.30 10.52 5.22
C SER A 159 -14.33 10.39 4.04
N LEU A 160 -13.25 9.63 4.21
CA LEU A 160 -12.26 9.39 3.16
C LEU A 160 -12.87 8.71 1.92
N GLU A 161 -13.74 7.71 2.11
CA GLU A 161 -14.46 7.04 1.01
C GLU A 161 -15.39 8.01 0.27
N LYS A 162 -16.19 8.78 1.01
CA LYS A 162 -17.09 9.78 0.45
C LYS A 162 -16.34 10.79 -0.42
N GLU A 163 -15.26 11.33 0.10
CA GLU A 163 -14.47 12.34 -0.61
C GLU A 163 -13.69 11.74 -1.78
N ALA A 164 -13.31 10.45 -1.74
CA ALA A 164 -12.70 9.78 -2.88
C ALA A 164 -13.63 9.75 -4.09
N LYS A 165 -14.94 9.58 -3.88
CA LYS A 165 -15.94 9.65 -4.96
C LYS A 165 -16.02 11.05 -5.57
N GLN A 166 -16.10 12.08 -4.70
CA GLN A 166 -16.16 13.48 -5.15
C GLN A 166 -14.88 13.89 -5.87
N TYR A 167 -13.74 13.47 -5.32
CA TYR A 167 -12.44 13.74 -5.91
C TYR A 167 -12.29 13.13 -7.30
N ALA A 168 -12.81 11.91 -7.49
CA ALA A 168 -12.81 11.25 -8.79
C ALA A 168 -13.62 12.02 -9.85
N LEU A 169 -14.77 12.58 -9.47
CA LEU A 169 -15.60 13.39 -10.34
C LEU A 169 -14.89 14.70 -10.76
N ILE A 170 -14.12 15.29 -9.86
CA ILE A 170 -13.37 16.53 -10.13
C ILE A 170 -12.11 16.25 -10.96
N ALA A 171 -11.38 15.19 -10.62
CA ALA A 171 -10.10 14.88 -11.25
C ALA A 171 -10.22 14.24 -12.64
N ALA A 172 -11.36 13.61 -12.94
CA ALA A 172 -11.68 13.03 -14.23
C ALA A 172 -13.15 13.29 -14.57
N PRO A 173 -13.53 14.55 -14.86
CA PRO A 173 -14.91 14.92 -15.06
C PRO A 173 -15.46 14.25 -16.33
N LYS A 174 -16.65 13.63 -16.20
CA LYS A 174 -17.41 13.09 -17.32
C LYS A 174 -18.70 13.87 -17.43
N LYS A 175 -19.07 14.28 -18.63
CA LYS A 175 -20.28 15.06 -18.88
C LYS A 175 -21.54 14.42 -18.32
N GLU A 176 -21.59 13.09 -18.32
CA GLU A 176 -22.70 12.28 -17.80
C GLU A 176 -22.92 12.45 -16.29
N ASP A 177 -21.85 12.76 -15.55
CA ASP A 177 -21.90 12.94 -14.08
C ASP A 177 -22.36 14.37 -13.68
N TRP A 178 -22.45 15.31 -14.65
CA TRP A 178 -22.71 16.72 -14.43
C TRP A 178 -23.93 17.21 -15.22
N THR A 179 -24.99 16.41 -15.25
CA THR A 179 -26.18 16.66 -16.10
C THR A 179 -27.09 17.78 -15.59
N GLN A 180 -26.99 18.17 -14.32
CA GLN A 180 -27.81 19.26 -13.77
C GLN A 180 -27.34 20.60 -14.34
N PRO A 181 -28.27 21.51 -14.76
CA PRO A 181 -27.93 22.79 -15.37
C PRO A 181 -26.93 23.65 -14.57
N GLU A 182 -27.09 23.68 -13.25
CA GLU A 182 -26.20 24.41 -12.34
C GLU A 182 -24.77 23.84 -12.29
N ASN A 183 -24.61 22.54 -12.60
CA ASN A 183 -23.34 21.86 -12.57
C ASN A 183 -22.61 21.88 -13.93
N LEU A 184 -23.31 22.19 -15.01
CA LEU A 184 -22.74 22.21 -16.36
C LEU A 184 -21.64 23.27 -16.51
N PHE A 185 -21.79 24.40 -15.85
CA PHE A 185 -20.74 25.44 -15.82
C PHE A 185 -19.48 24.93 -15.10
N VAL A 186 -19.65 24.25 -13.97
CA VAL A 186 -18.52 23.64 -13.22
C VAL A 186 -17.82 22.60 -14.08
N TYR A 187 -18.57 21.74 -14.78
CA TYR A 187 -17.99 20.76 -15.71
C TYR A 187 -17.13 21.44 -16.79
N THR A 188 -17.64 22.48 -17.43
CA THR A 188 -16.89 23.22 -18.47
C THR A 188 -15.60 23.83 -17.92
N CYS A 189 -15.62 24.34 -16.69
CA CYS A 189 -14.41 24.85 -16.03
C CYS A 189 -13.40 23.74 -15.75
N LEU A 190 -13.86 22.57 -15.29
CA LEU A 190 -12.99 21.43 -14.99
C LEU A 190 -12.38 20.81 -16.25
N GLU A 191 -13.12 20.76 -17.34
CA GLU A 191 -12.64 20.23 -18.63
C GLU A 191 -11.55 21.13 -19.25
N SER A 192 -11.51 22.40 -18.88
CA SER A 192 -10.54 23.38 -19.37
C SER A 192 -9.22 23.46 -18.59
N LEU A 193 -9.10 22.74 -17.48
CA LEU A 193 -7.90 22.67 -16.64
C LEU A 193 -6.98 21.53 -17.06
#